data_1c8f2bf0d9bf74466c1359faef2d5729
#
_entry.id   1c8f2bf0d9bf74466c1359faef2d5729
#
_cell.length_a   1.000
_cell.length_b   1.000
_cell.length_c   1.000
_cell.angle_alpha   90.00
_cell.angle_beta   90.00
_cell.angle_gamma   90.00
#
_symmetry.space_group_name_H-M   'P 1'
#
loop_
_entity.id
_entity.type
_entity.pdbx_description
1 polymer ?
#
loop_
_entity_poly.entity_id
_entity_poly.type
_entity_poly.pdbx_seq_one_letter_code
_entity_poly.pdbx_strand_id
1 'polypeptide(L)'
;MLIPGAVPRYVVALGVSMEAARAAAQEFLSRGSLPRALRERGRIQDVSLCYVPFYEFTGTRLGTFLLREGVKPPAPLVEEGAQDREFQQWLAAPSVEKEDTRVIQQEYVRIGPACDLPELGVSQIHLENLRRGATPVALEPYDLVALQSRAVVFAPTKPPARFADESQLRITVKGDRTGVVEQRLKVLYYPVWQARYRHAGRPYELAVDGVTGTVLRARAPVEIRHAAAVAAAALAAAALCFGRPARQLLGGGLAGGASPGWL
;
A
#
# COMPACT_ATOMS: atom_id res chain seq x y z
N MET A 1 14.06 -16.60 19.82
CA MET A 1 13.13 -17.67 20.22
C MET A 1 12.05 -17.04 21.09
N LEU A 2 10.84 -16.87 20.54
CA LEU A 2 9.71 -16.33 21.31
C LEU A 2 9.37 -17.31 22.44
N ILE A 3 9.33 -16.82 23.67
CA ILE A 3 8.95 -17.61 24.85
C ILE A 3 7.50 -18.06 24.65
N PRO A 4 7.13 -19.34 24.86
CA PRO A 4 5.76 -19.81 24.76
C PRO A 4 4.96 -19.31 25.97
N GLY A 5 4.52 -18.07 25.90
CA GLY A 5 3.59 -17.42 26.83
C GLY A 5 2.43 -16.84 26.01
N ALA A 6 1.30 -16.59 26.67
CA ALA A 6 0.18 -15.97 26.00
C ALA A 6 0.61 -14.59 25.45
N VAL A 7 0.48 -14.40 24.15
CA VAL A 7 0.80 -13.12 23.50
C VAL A 7 -0.09 -12.03 24.11
N PRO A 8 0.49 -10.94 24.67
CA PRO A 8 -0.28 -9.87 25.27
C PRO A 8 -1.26 -9.25 24.27
N ARG A 9 -2.44 -8.89 24.76
CA ARG A 9 -3.53 -8.34 23.93
C ARG A 9 -3.91 -6.96 24.42
N TYR A 10 -4.15 -6.05 23.50
CA TYR A 10 -4.58 -4.68 23.77
C TYR A 10 -5.66 -4.28 22.79
N VAL A 11 -6.44 -3.27 23.16
CA VAL A 11 -7.48 -2.68 22.32
C VAL A 11 -7.03 -1.29 21.92
N VAL A 12 -7.17 -0.95 20.66
CA VAL A 12 -6.99 0.41 20.19
C VAL A 12 -8.24 1.20 20.54
N ALA A 13 -8.08 2.34 21.22
CA ALA A 13 -9.18 3.19 21.62
C ALA A 13 -10.01 3.63 20.42
N LEU A 14 -11.33 3.59 20.57
CA LEU A 14 -12.28 4.05 19.56
C LEU A 14 -12.27 5.57 19.51
N GLY A 15 -11.88 6.15 18.37
CA GLY A 15 -11.82 7.60 18.14
C GLY A 15 -13.06 8.18 17.48
N VAL A 16 -13.87 7.34 16.83
CA VAL A 16 -15.00 7.77 15.99
C VAL A 16 -16.29 7.17 16.50
N SER A 17 -17.28 8.01 16.83
CA SER A 17 -18.61 7.53 17.26
C SER A 17 -19.37 6.85 16.11
N MET A 18 -20.42 6.12 16.43
CA MET A 18 -21.30 5.48 15.44
C MET A 18 -21.96 6.52 14.52
N GLU A 19 -22.36 7.66 15.06
CA GLU A 19 -22.96 8.75 14.31
C GLU A 19 -21.98 9.36 13.32
N ALA A 20 -20.74 9.60 13.76
CA ALA A 20 -19.69 10.11 12.90
C ALA A 20 -19.31 9.12 11.79
N ALA A 21 -19.22 7.82 12.10
CA ALA A 21 -18.98 6.76 11.12
C ALA A 21 -20.14 6.66 10.11
N ARG A 22 -21.40 6.77 10.56
CA ARG A 22 -22.59 6.81 9.70
C ARG A 22 -22.55 8.02 8.78
N ALA A 23 -22.18 9.20 9.30
CA ALA A 23 -22.05 10.43 8.52
C ALA A 23 -20.98 10.31 7.43
N ALA A 24 -19.79 9.80 7.78
CA ALA A 24 -18.70 9.57 6.83
C ALA A 24 -19.11 8.56 5.73
N ALA A 25 -19.81 7.49 6.11
CA ALA A 25 -20.35 6.51 5.17
C ALA A 25 -21.39 7.13 4.22
N GLN A 26 -22.30 7.97 4.75
CA GLN A 26 -23.31 8.65 3.95
C GLN A 26 -22.71 9.70 3.01
N GLU A 27 -21.71 10.44 3.48
CA GLU A 27 -20.94 11.37 2.64
C GLU A 27 -20.25 10.63 1.49
N PHE A 28 -19.65 9.48 1.76
CA PHE A 28 -19.06 8.65 0.71
C PHE A 28 -20.09 8.30 -0.37
N LEU A 29 -21.32 7.89 0.02
CA LEU A 29 -22.38 7.55 -0.92
C LEU A 29 -22.85 8.76 -1.77
N SER A 30 -22.63 9.99 -1.33
CA SER A 30 -22.96 11.21 -2.08
C SER A 30 -21.89 11.66 -3.08
N ARG A 31 -20.71 11.02 -3.10
CA ARG A 31 -19.59 11.44 -3.98
C ARG A 31 -19.89 11.26 -5.46
N GLY A 32 -19.38 12.19 -6.26
CA GLY A 32 -19.63 12.27 -7.71
C GLY A 32 -19.17 11.08 -8.54
N SER A 33 -18.25 10.26 -8.01
CA SER A 33 -17.75 9.04 -8.67
C SER A 33 -18.72 7.85 -8.63
N LEU A 34 -19.80 7.94 -7.83
CA LEU A 34 -20.79 6.87 -7.69
C LEU A 34 -21.98 7.07 -8.62
N PRO A 35 -22.74 5.99 -8.94
CA PRO A 35 -23.97 6.06 -9.73
C PRO A 35 -24.94 7.10 -9.19
N ARG A 36 -25.59 7.88 -10.09
CA ARG A 36 -26.52 8.94 -9.72
C ARG A 36 -27.64 8.45 -8.79
N ALA A 37 -28.23 7.29 -9.12
CA ALA A 37 -29.29 6.70 -8.30
C ALA A 37 -28.81 6.37 -6.87
N LEU A 38 -27.54 6.00 -6.69
CA LEU A 38 -26.97 5.73 -5.37
C LEU A 38 -26.74 7.04 -4.61
N ARG A 39 -26.22 8.08 -5.28
CA ARG A 39 -25.99 9.40 -4.67
C ARG A 39 -27.30 10.05 -4.18
N GLU A 40 -28.38 9.93 -4.95
CA GLU A 40 -29.68 10.55 -4.62
C GLU A 40 -30.47 9.73 -3.60
N ARG A 41 -30.42 8.41 -3.66
CA ARG A 41 -31.32 7.52 -2.90
C ARG A 41 -30.57 6.56 -1.95
N GLY A 42 -29.25 6.48 -2.05
CA GLY A 42 -28.45 5.63 -1.14
C GLY A 42 -28.62 6.09 0.30
N ARG A 43 -28.93 5.16 1.21
CA ARG A 43 -29.03 5.43 2.65
C ARG A 43 -28.35 4.30 3.40
N ILE A 44 -27.57 4.69 4.40
CA ILE A 44 -26.98 3.75 5.34
C ILE A 44 -28.09 3.19 6.22
N GLN A 45 -28.25 1.87 6.19
CA GLN A 45 -29.29 1.16 6.94
C GLN A 45 -28.82 0.83 8.34
N ASP A 46 -27.63 0.26 8.42
CA ASP A 46 -27.06 -0.24 9.66
C ASP A 46 -25.57 0.08 9.75
N VAL A 47 -25.07 0.27 10.98
CA VAL A 47 -23.66 0.49 11.28
C VAL A 47 -23.32 -0.35 12.50
N SER A 48 -22.36 -1.26 12.36
CA SER A 48 -21.89 -2.14 13.41
C SER A 48 -20.41 -1.99 13.65
N LEU A 49 -19.99 -2.11 14.91
CA LEU A 49 -18.57 -2.04 15.28
C LEU A 49 -17.94 -3.43 15.19
N CYS A 50 -16.76 -3.49 14.61
CA CYS A 50 -15.93 -4.68 14.53
C CYS A 50 -14.56 -4.39 15.13
N TYR A 51 -13.98 -5.33 15.86
CA TYR A 51 -12.58 -5.28 16.28
C TYR A 51 -11.76 -6.31 15.51
N VAL A 52 -10.76 -5.82 14.77
CA VAL A 52 -9.91 -6.63 13.90
C VAL A 52 -8.53 -6.78 14.53
N PRO A 53 -8.01 -8.03 14.68
CA PRO A 53 -6.71 -8.25 15.30
C PRO A 53 -5.56 -7.92 14.34
N PHE A 54 -4.56 -7.22 14.86
CA PHE A 54 -3.27 -6.95 14.24
C PHE A 54 -2.15 -7.48 15.13
N TYR A 55 -1.09 -7.97 14.52
CA TYR A 55 0.17 -8.23 15.23
C TYR A 55 1.03 -6.97 15.21
N GLU A 56 1.59 -6.63 16.36
CA GLU A 56 2.67 -5.67 16.47
C GLU A 56 3.92 -6.40 16.95
N PHE A 57 4.94 -6.40 16.11
CA PHE A 57 6.27 -6.89 16.42
C PHE A 57 7.18 -5.70 16.66
N THR A 58 7.83 -5.67 17.83
CA THR A 58 8.78 -4.62 18.20
C THR A 58 10.11 -5.26 18.58
N GLY A 59 11.18 -4.50 18.41
CA GLY A 59 12.52 -4.90 18.83
C GLY A 59 13.52 -3.80 18.54
N THR A 60 14.79 -4.05 18.85
CA THR A 60 15.90 -3.15 18.53
C THR A 60 16.72 -3.76 17.39
N ARG A 61 16.81 -3.07 16.27
CA ARG A 61 17.71 -3.43 15.17
C ARG A 61 19.10 -2.98 15.52
N LEU A 62 20.02 -3.95 15.62
CA LEU A 62 21.45 -3.73 15.89
C LEU A 62 22.30 -4.33 14.79
N GLY A 63 23.44 -3.71 14.52
CA GLY A 63 24.45 -4.26 13.63
C GLY A 63 25.13 -3.24 12.74
N THR A 64 25.72 -3.73 11.66
CA THR A 64 26.41 -2.93 10.66
C THR A 64 25.76 -3.14 9.30
N PHE A 65 25.66 -2.11 8.50
CA PHE A 65 25.26 -2.22 7.11
C PHE A 65 26.19 -1.43 6.20
N LEU A 66 26.32 -1.93 4.99
CA LEU A 66 27.14 -1.34 3.97
C LEU A 66 26.28 -0.37 3.14
N LEU A 67 26.57 0.91 3.23
CA LEU A 67 25.97 1.93 2.39
C LEU A 67 26.81 2.09 1.12
N ARG A 68 26.17 1.91 -0.03
CA ARG A 68 26.78 2.20 -1.33
C ARG A 68 26.15 3.46 -1.89
N GLU A 69 26.89 4.53 -1.90
CA GLU A 69 26.47 5.78 -2.52
C GLU A 69 27.18 5.91 -3.86
N GLY A 70 26.41 6.03 -4.94
CA GLY A 70 26.94 6.44 -6.22
C GLY A 70 27.26 7.93 -6.16
N VAL A 71 28.52 8.26 -5.88
CA VAL A 71 28.99 9.65 -5.88
C VAL A 71 29.44 9.98 -7.29
N LYS A 72 28.77 10.94 -7.96
CA LYS A 72 29.31 11.51 -9.18
C LYS A 72 30.50 12.41 -8.84
N PRO A 73 31.55 12.41 -9.64
CA PRO A 73 32.65 13.36 -9.49
C PRO A 73 32.08 14.80 -9.52
N PRO A 74 32.73 15.78 -8.87
CA PRO A 74 32.28 17.15 -8.90
C PRO A 74 32.13 17.63 -10.33
N ALA A 75 31.05 18.39 -10.60
CA ALA A 75 30.81 18.93 -11.94
C ALA A 75 31.98 19.80 -12.37
N PRO A 76 32.45 19.71 -13.63
CA PRO A 76 33.49 20.59 -14.12
C PRO A 76 33.02 22.03 -14.05
N LEU A 77 33.92 22.96 -13.67
CA LEU A 77 33.69 24.39 -13.76
C LEU A 77 33.70 24.74 -15.26
N VAL A 78 32.52 24.96 -15.81
CA VAL A 78 32.35 25.26 -17.23
C VAL A 78 32.44 26.77 -17.39
N GLU A 79 33.49 27.28 -18.05
CA GLU A 79 33.52 28.66 -18.56
C GLU A 79 32.50 28.83 -19.70
N GLU A 80 31.82 29.98 -19.73
CA GLU A 80 30.84 30.30 -20.77
C GLU A 80 31.42 30.16 -22.15
N GLY A 81 31.08 29.09 -22.88
CA GLY A 81 31.50 28.83 -24.26
C GLY A 81 32.09 27.46 -24.59
N ALA A 82 32.49 26.66 -23.58
CA ALA A 82 33.05 25.29 -23.75
C ALA A 82 32.03 24.18 -23.43
N GLN A 83 30.76 24.44 -23.64
CA GLN A 83 29.66 23.87 -22.83
C GLN A 83 29.33 22.42 -23.06
N ASP A 84 29.57 21.79 -24.22
CA ASP A 84 28.82 20.53 -24.45
C ASP A 84 29.60 19.26 -24.23
N ARG A 85 30.88 19.20 -24.50
CA ARG A 85 31.60 17.91 -24.47
C ARG A 85 32.00 17.47 -23.05
N GLU A 86 32.53 18.37 -22.24
CA GLU A 86 32.98 18.03 -20.88
C GLU A 86 31.79 17.77 -19.96
N PHE A 87 30.70 18.52 -20.11
CA PHE A 87 29.46 18.30 -19.36
C PHE A 87 28.77 16.99 -19.77
N GLN A 88 28.75 16.67 -21.09
CA GLN A 88 28.23 15.40 -21.60
C GLN A 88 29.10 14.22 -21.12
N GLN A 89 30.42 14.37 -21.09
CA GLN A 89 31.33 13.36 -20.54
C GLN A 89 31.13 13.19 -19.02
N TRP A 90 30.89 14.26 -18.30
CA TRP A 90 30.56 14.20 -16.88
C TRP A 90 29.19 13.54 -16.62
N LEU A 91 28.19 13.81 -17.46
CA LEU A 91 26.89 13.13 -17.39
C LEU A 91 27.02 11.62 -17.65
N ALA A 92 27.88 11.25 -18.57
CA ALA A 92 28.15 9.86 -18.94
C ALA A 92 29.13 9.16 -18.00
N ALA A 93 29.86 9.90 -17.15
CA ALA A 93 30.83 9.34 -16.22
C ALA A 93 30.14 8.37 -15.23
N PRO A 94 30.66 7.18 -15.05
CA PRO A 94 30.14 6.24 -14.06
C PRO A 94 30.25 6.84 -12.68
N SER A 95 29.20 6.70 -11.88
CA SER A 95 29.26 7.06 -10.47
C SER A 95 30.29 6.16 -9.78
N VAL A 96 31.20 6.76 -9.02
CA VAL A 96 32.14 5.98 -8.19
C VAL A 96 31.36 5.49 -6.98
N GLU A 97 31.26 4.16 -6.83
CA GLU A 97 30.63 3.58 -5.64
C GLU A 97 31.56 3.81 -4.43
N LYS A 98 31.10 4.65 -3.53
CA LYS A 98 31.72 4.81 -2.21
C LYS A 98 31.05 3.85 -1.23
N GLU A 99 31.81 2.90 -0.71
CA GLU A 99 31.34 2.00 0.33
C GLU A 99 31.64 2.61 1.70
N ASP A 100 30.59 2.79 2.50
CA ASP A 100 30.66 3.26 3.88
C ASP A 100 29.98 2.25 4.82
N THR A 101 30.66 1.85 5.88
CA THR A 101 30.11 0.92 6.87
C THR A 101 29.55 1.71 8.04
N ARG A 102 28.24 1.64 8.23
CA ARG A 102 27.55 2.32 9.35
C ARG A 102 27.06 1.33 10.39
N VAL A 103 27.25 1.71 11.64
CA VAL A 103 26.60 1.03 12.77
C VAL A 103 25.18 1.56 12.91
N ILE A 104 24.23 0.66 13.08
CA ILE A 104 22.84 0.97 13.31
C ILE A 104 22.40 0.47 14.67
N GLN A 105 21.72 1.34 15.41
CA GLN A 105 20.91 0.99 16.58
C GLN A 105 19.61 1.76 16.47
N GLN A 106 18.53 1.05 16.19
CA GLN A 106 17.27 1.68 15.85
C GLN A 106 16.10 0.86 16.39
N GLU A 107 15.09 1.54 16.92
CA GLU A 107 13.81 0.88 17.20
C GLU A 107 13.21 0.34 15.91
N TYR A 108 12.78 -0.91 15.98
CA TYR A 108 12.14 -1.62 14.88
C TYR A 108 10.71 -1.97 15.26
N VAL A 109 9.76 -1.48 14.48
CA VAL A 109 8.33 -1.77 14.66
C VAL A 109 7.77 -2.24 13.33
N ARG A 110 7.09 -3.39 13.36
CA ARG A 110 6.30 -3.88 12.24
C ARG A 110 4.90 -4.22 12.71
N ILE A 111 3.89 -3.73 12.01
CA ILE A 111 2.49 -4.02 12.30
C ILE A 111 1.83 -4.59 11.04
N GLY A 112 1.01 -5.61 11.23
CA GLY A 112 0.27 -6.22 10.13
C GLY A 112 -0.96 -6.97 10.60
N PRO A 113 -1.96 -7.19 9.72
CA PRO A 113 -3.20 -7.86 10.07
C PRO A 113 -2.95 -9.32 10.47
N ALA A 114 -3.51 -9.72 11.62
CA ALA A 114 -3.46 -11.08 12.14
C ALA A 114 -4.54 -12.00 11.54
N CYS A 115 -5.40 -11.46 10.67
CA CYS A 115 -6.42 -12.18 9.92
C CYS A 115 -6.55 -11.59 8.51
N ASP A 116 -7.21 -12.33 7.60
CA ASP A 116 -7.48 -11.88 6.25
C ASP A 116 -8.95 -11.48 6.14
N LEU A 117 -9.21 -10.18 6.13
CA LEU A 117 -10.55 -9.59 5.96
C LEU A 117 -10.51 -8.53 4.86
N PRO A 118 -10.33 -8.93 3.59
CA PRO A 118 -10.15 -8.01 2.47
C PRO A 118 -11.39 -7.12 2.26
N GLU A 119 -12.57 -7.58 2.62
CA GLU A 119 -13.83 -6.84 2.54
C GLU A 119 -13.88 -5.62 3.46
N LEU A 120 -13.15 -5.64 4.56
CA LEU A 120 -13.05 -4.51 5.49
C LEU A 120 -11.91 -3.54 5.16
N GLY A 121 -11.08 -3.84 4.15
CA GLY A 121 -9.96 -2.99 3.76
C GLY A 121 -8.87 -2.86 4.81
N VAL A 122 -8.74 -3.83 5.71
CA VAL A 122 -7.76 -3.78 6.83
C VAL A 122 -6.31 -3.72 6.38
N SER A 123 -6.01 -4.16 5.17
CA SER A 123 -4.68 -4.02 4.56
C SER A 123 -4.29 -2.57 4.25
N GLN A 124 -5.25 -1.65 4.23
CA GLN A 124 -5.04 -0.23 3.98
C GLN A 124 -4.79 0.56 5.28
N ILE A 125 -4.91 -0.09 6.44
CA ILE A 125 -4.65 0.54 7.74
C ILE A 125 -3.15 0.58 7.98
N HIS A 126 -2.60 1.79 8.09
CA HIS A 126 -1.20 2.04 8.41
C HIS A 126 -1.04 2.40 9.89
N LEU A 127 -1.30 1.44 10.77
CA LEU A 127 -1.29 1.63 12.22
C LEU A 127 0.07 2.14 12.75
N GLU A 128 1.17 1.80 12.09
CA GLU A 128 2.52 2.32 12.39
C GLU A 128 2.58 3.83 12.24
N ASN A 129 1.99 4.36 11.17
CA ASN A 129 1.95 5.81 10.93
C ASN A 129 1.05 6.52 11.94
N LEU A 130 -0.06 5.91 12.34
CA LEU A 130 -0.94 6.43 13.38
C LEU A 130 -0.20 6.52 14.72
N ARG A 131 0.59 5.51 15.08
CA ARG A 131 1.36 5.50 16.34
C ARG A 131 2.54 6.48 16.35
N ARG A 132 3.14 6.76 15.19
CA ARG A 132 4.23 7.74 15.02
C ARG A 132 3.73 9.16 14.76
N GLY A 133 2.42 9.32 14.55
CA GLY A 133 1.81 10.62 14.28
C GLY A 133 1.79 11.55 15.50
N ALA A 134 1.32 12.78 15.30
CA ALA A 134 1.23 13.81 16.33
C ALA A 134 0.32 13.40 17.52
N THR A 135 -0.64 12.50 17.27
CA THR A 135 -1.52 11.95 18.30
C THR A 135 -1.29 10.44 18.37
N PRO A 136 -0.54 9.95 19.39
CA PRO A 136 -0.34 8.54 19.57
C PRO A 136 -1.67 7.84 19.84
N VAL A 137 -1.86 6.68 19.23
CA VAL A 137 -3.06 5.85 19.41
C VAL A 137 -3.06 5.30 20.84
N ALA A 138 -4.10 5.61 21.61
CA ALA A 138 -4.26 5.09 22.96
C ALA A 138 -4.56 3.58 22.93
N LEU A 139 -3.92 2.83 23.84
CA LEU A 139 -4.14 1.40 24.02
C LEU A 139 -4.84 1.17 25.35
N GLU A 140 -5.90 0.35 25.29
CA GLU A 140 -6.68 -0.06 26.45
C GLU A 140 -6.41 -1.54 26.75
N PRO A 141 -6.60 -1.98 27.99
CA PRO A 141 -6.55 -3.40 28.36
C PRO A 141 -7.58 -4.20 27.56
N TYR A 142 -7.22 -5.42 27.17
CA TYR A 142 -8.12 -6.32 26.45
C TYR A 142 -9.06 -7.02 27.42
N ASP A 143 -10.36 -6.77 27.25
CA ASP A 143 -11.45 -7.51 27.89
C ASP A 143 -12.39 -8.04 26.80
N LEU A 144 -12.36 -9.35 26.56
CA LEU A 144 -13.16 -9.98 25.51
C LEU A 144 -14.67 -9.85 25.77
N VAL A 145 -15.09 -10.01 27.03
CA VAL A 145 -16.52 -9.97 27.39
C VAL A 145 -17.08 -8.57 27.17
N ALA A 146 -16.36 -7.56 27.65
CA ALA A 146 -16.73 -6.16 27.43
C ALA A 146 -16.73 -5.78 25.94
N LEU A 147 -15.81 -6.30 25.14
CA LEU A 147 -15.78 -6.05 23.69
C LEU A 147 -16.94 -6.74 22.97
N GLN A 148 -17.20 -8.02 23.28
CA GLN A 148 -18.26 -8.79 22.62
C GLN A 148 -19.67 -8.29 22.95
N SER A 149 -19.84 -7.60 24.08
CA SER A 149 -21.14 -6.98 24.44
C SER A 149 -21.52 -5.82 23.51
N ARG A 150 -20.55 -5.19 22.82
CA ARG A 150 -20.76 -3.97 22.02
C ARG A 150 -20.30 -4.09 20.56
N ALA A 151 -19.56 -5.12 20.20
CA ALA A 151 -18.93 -5.25 18.88
C ALA A 151 -18.70 -6.70 18.49
N VAL A 152 -18.53 -6.92 17.18
CA VAL A 152 -18.02 -8.19 16.65
C VAL A 152 -16.50 -8.22 16.82
N VAL A 153 -15.97 -9.23 17.51
CA VAL A 153 -14.53 -9.40 17.74
C VAL A 153 -14.00 -10.55 16.90
N PHE A 154 -13.16 -10.23 15.92
CA PHE A 154 -12.53 -11.24 15.08
C PHE A 154 -11.36 -11.91 15.81
N ALA A 155 -11.21 -13.22 15.59
CA ALA A 155 -10.06 -13.97 16.11
C ALA A 155 -8.87 -13.87 15.15
N PRO A 156 -7.61 -13.88 15.68
CA PRO A 156 -6.44 -14.03 14.83
C PRO A 156 -6.47 -15.39 14.10
N THR A 157 -6.34 -15.40 12.79
CA THR A 157 -6.28 -16.62 11.97
C THR A 157 -4.87 -16.96 11.51
N LYS A 158 -3.97 -15.98 11.49
CA LYS A 158 -2.56 -16.18 11.13
C LYS A 158 -1.76 -16.59 12.37
N PRO A 159 -0.86 -17.58 12.25
CA PRO A 159 0.00 -17.97 13.37
C PRO A 159 0.94 -16.83 13.77
N PRO A 160 1.06 -16.49 15.08
CA PRO A 160 1.95 -15.42 15.55
C PRO A 160 3.43 -15.68 15.23
N ALA A 161 3.87 -16.95 15.29
CA ALA A 161 5.23 -17.34 14.94
C ALA A 161 5.58 -16.97 13.49
N ARG A 162 4.67 -17.25 12.55
CA ARG A 162 4.87 -16.90 11.14
C ARG A 162 5.05 -15.39 10.95
N PHE A 163 4.21 -14.57 11.62
CA PHE A 163 4.35 -13.11 11.53
C PHE A 163 5.67 -12.63 12.13
N ALA A 164 6.11 -13.21 13.26
CA ALA A 164 7.39 -12.91 13.87
C ALA A 164 8.56 -13.28 12.93
N ASP A 165 8.52 -14.45 12.30
CA ASP A 165 9.56 -14.90 11.35
C ASP A 165 9.62 -14.01 10.10
N GLU A 166 8.46 -13.63 9.55
CA GLU A 166 8.35 -12.70 8.43
C GLU A 166 8.81 -11.28 8.81
N SER A 167 8.75 -10.94 10.11
CA SER A 167 9.17 -9.64 10.65
C SER A 167 10.66 -9.58 10.95
N GLN A 168 11.35 -10.71 10.99
CA GLN A 168 12.80 -10.72 11.04
C GLN A 168 13.34 -10.18 9.72
N LEU A 169 14.11 -9.10 9.83
CA LEU A 169 14.75 -8.49 8.66
C LEU A 169 15.74 -9.47 8.04
N ARG A 170 15.32 -10.20 7.03
CA ARG A 170 16.24 -10.92 6.15
C ARG A 170 16.75 -9.93 5.12
N ILE A 171 17.75 -9.15 5.52
CA ILE A 171 18.38 -8.25 4.56
C ILE A 171 19.33 -9.09 3.73
N THR A 172 18.99 -9.27 2.47
CA THR A 172 19.77 -9.99 1.46
C THR A 172 20.87 -9.12 0.83
N VAL A 173 21.13 -7.93 1.38
CA VAL A 173 22.17 -7.05 0.86
C VAL A 173 23.54 -7.58 1.33
N LYS A 174 24.42 -7.85 0.37
CA LYS A 174 25.80 -8.29 0.65
C LYS A 174 26.50 -7.27 1.55
N GLY A 175 26.98 -7.71 2.71
CA GLY A 175 27.65 -6.84 3.69
C GLY A 175 26.75 -6.36 4.84
N ASP A 176 25.44 -6.61 4.81
CA ASP A 176 24.56 -6.32 5.94
C ASP A 176 24.68 -7.42 7.02
N ARG A 177 25.00 -6.99 8.24
CA ARG A 177 25.13 -7.85 9.44
C ARG A 177 24.24 -7.30 10.53
N THR A 178 22.98 -7.02 10.23
CA THR A 178 22.01 -6.53 11.20
C THR A 178 21.07 -7.64 11.63
N GLY A 179 20.62 -7.54 12.89
CA GLY A 179 19.61 -8.42 13.47
C GLY A 179 18.66 -7.62 14.35
N VAL A 180 17.52 -8.22 14.71
CA VAL A 180 16.57 -7.65 15.66
C VAL A 180 16.71 -8.40 16.98
N VAL A 181 17.02 -7.65 18.03
CA VAL A 181 17.09 -8.14 19.42
C VAL A 181 15.93 -7.60 20.25
N GLU A 182 15.76 -8.10 21.47
CA GLU A 182 14.67 -7.68 22.39
C GLU A 182 13.28 -7.79 21.75
N GLN A 183 13.07 -8.86 21.01
CA GLN A 183 11.84 -9.06 20.25
C GLN A 183 10.63 -9.24 21.16
N ARG A 184 9.59 -8.48 20.89
CA ARG A 184 8.29 -8.56 21.58
C ARG A 184 7.18 -8.61 20.55
N LEU A 185 6.19 -9.45 20.82
CA LEU A 185 4.99 -9.57 19.98
C LEU A 185 3.75 -9.32 20.85
N LYS A 186 2.81 -8.54 20.34
CA LYS A 186 1.51 -8.33 20.96
C LYS A 186 0.39 -8.32 19.92
N VAL A 187 -0.84 -8.51 20.33
CA VAL A 187 -2.04 -8.41 19.51
C VAL A 187 -2.74 -7.10 19.82
N LEU A 188 -3.03 -6.32 18.79
CA LEU A 188 -3.81 -5.09 18.85
C LEU A 188 -5.16 -5.32 18.21
N TYR A 189 -6.25 -5.09 18.92
CA TYR A 189 -7.60 -5.13 18.38
C TYR A 189 -7.99 -3.73 17.88
N TYR A 190 -8.06 -3.56 16.57
CA TYR A 190 -8.32 -2.28 15.92
C TYR A 190 -9.80 -2.11 15.59
N PRO A 191 -10.44 -0.97 15.96
CA PRO A 191 -11.85 -0.71 15.69
C PRO A 191 -12.08 -0.37 14.23
N VAL A 192 -13.08 -1.00 13.61
CA VAL A 192 -13.57 -0.72 12.26
C VAL A 192 -15.08 -0.69 12.28
N TRP A 193 -15.69 0.35 11.76
CA TRP A 193 -17.11 0.44 11.55
C TRP A 193 -17.50 -0.20 10.22
N GLN A 194 -18.40 -1.18 10.23
CA GLN A 194 -19.00 -1.77 9.05
C GLN A 194 -20.36 -1.15 8.83
N ALA A 195 -20.53 -0.42 7.72
CA ALA A 195 -21.79 0.20 7.36
C ALA A 195 -22.44 -0.55 6.19
N ARG A 196 -23.75 -0.81 6.30
CA ARG A 196 -24.55 -1.51 5.29
C ARG A 196 -25.51 -0.57 4.61
N TYR A 197 -25.65 -0.73 3.29
CA TYR A 197 -26.65 0.00 2.50
C TYR A 197 -27.24 -0.90 1.40
N ARG A 198 -28.36 -0.48 0.82
CA ARG A 198 -29.01 -1.20 -0.29
C ARG A 198 -29.03 -0.34 -1.54
N HIS A 199 -28.79 -0.99 -2.67
CA HIS A 199 -28.97 -0.39 -3.99
C HIS A 199 -29.60 -1.40 -4.94
N ALA A 200 -30.70 -1.02 -5.62
CA ALA A 200 -31.45 -1.90 -6.51
C ALA A 200 -31.81 -3.26 -5.87
N GLY A 201 -32.21 -3.26 -4.59
CA GLY A 201 -32.58 -4.46 -3.84
C GLY A 201 -31.38 -5.29 -3.31
N ARG A 202 -30.16 -5.03 -3.73
CA ARG A 202 -28.95 -5.76 -3.30
C ARG A 202 -28.28 -5.10 -2.12
N PRO A 203 -27.78 -5.89 -1.14
CA PRO A 203 -27.02 -5.35 -0.04
C PRO A 203 -25.56 -5.07 -0.47
N TYR A 204 -25.01 -3.99 0.06
CA TYR A 204 -23.62 -3.59 -0.09
C TYR A 204 -23.06 -3.18 1.25
N GLU A 205 -21.75 -3.22 1.36
CA GLU A 205 -21.02 -2.90 2.59
C GLU A 205 -19.89 -1.92 2.31
N LEU A 206 -19.60 -1.09 3.29
CA LEU A 206 -18.41 -0.26 3.32
C LEU A 206 -17.83 -0.28 4.74
N ALA A 207 -16.52 -0.09 4.84
CA ALA A 207 -15.79 -0.04 6.09
C ALA A 207 -15.25 1.37 6.33
N VAL A 208 -15.44 1.87 7.55
CA VAL A 208 -14.92 3.15 8.02
C VAL A 208 -13.94 2.88 9.16
N ASP A 209 -12.82 3.54 9.12
CA ASP A 209 -11.79 3.47 10.15
C ASP A 209 -12.33 4.02 11.48
N GLY A 210 -12.28 3.20 12.55
CA GLY A 210 -12.81 3.56 13.86
C GLY A 210 -11.97 4.56 14.64
N VAL A 211 -10.74 4.87 14.17
CA VAL A 211 -9.84 5.85 14.78
C VAL A 211 -9.87 7.17 14.02
N THR A 212 -9.81 7.11 12.69
CA THR A 212 -9.67 8.30 11.83
C THR A 212 -10.97 8.75 11.17
N GLY A 213 -11.98 7.88 11.08
CA GLY A 213 -13.24 8.16 10.36
C GLY A 213 -13.12 8.06 8.84
N THR A 214 -11.99 7.65 8.30
CA THR A 214 -11.81 7.53 6.85
C THR A 214 -12.47 6.27 6.31
N VAL A 215 -13.02 6.32 5.09
CA VAL A 215 -13.54 5.12 4.43
C VAL A 215 -12.39 4.28 3.91
N LEU A 216 -12.21 3.08 4.48
CA LEU A 216 -11.15 2.14 4.13
C LEU A 216 -11.47 1.40 2.83
N ARG A 217 -12.67 0.88 2.73
CA ARG A 217 -13.13 0.13 1.57
C ARG A 217 -14.64 0.30 1.40
N ALA A 218 -15.07 0.36 0.16
CA ALA A 218 -16.47 0.32 -0.18
C ALA A 218 -16.69 -0.61 -1.37
N ARG A 219 -17.69 -1.48 -1.27
CA ARG A 219 -18.25 -2.16 -2.44
C ARG A 219 -19.33 -1.27 -2.99
N ALA A 220 -19.16 -0.77 -4.19
CA ALA A 220 -20.15 0.04 -4.88
C ALA A 220 -20.56 -0.63 -6.18
N PRO A 221 -21.84 -0.51 -6.59
CA PRO A 221 -22.26 -0.98 -7.90
C PRO A 221 -21.52 -0.15 -8.96
N VAL A 222 -20.86 -0.81 -9.88
CA VAL A 222 -20.27 -0.16 -11.05
C VAL A 222 -21.36 -0.03 -12.10
N GLU A 223 -21.63 1.18 -12.57
CA GLU A 223 -22.50 1.33 -13.75
C GLU A 223 -21.81 0.65 -14.94
N ILE A 224 -22.48 -0.31 -15.56
CA ILE A 224 -22.00 -1.05 -16.73
C ILE A 224 -21.55 -0.09 -17.83
N ARG A 225 -22.20 1.07 -17.95
CA ARG A 225 -21.83 2.13 -18.90
C ARG A 225 -20.43 2.72 -18.63
N HIS A 226 -20.05 2.92 -17.37
CA HIS A 226 -18.70 3.39 -17.00
C HIS A 226 -17.65 2.31 -17.20
N ALA A 227 -17.96 1.06 -16.82
CA ALA A 227 -17.06 -0.07 -17.06
C ALA A 227 -16.86 -0.30 -18.57
N ALA A 228 -17.93 -0.19 -19.37
CA ALA A 228 -17.85 -0.31 -20.82
C ALA A 228 -17.06 0.87 -21.43
N ALA A 229 -17.23 2.10 -20.94
CA ALA A 229 -16.48 3.27 -21.42
C ALA A 229 -14.99 3.16 -21.07
N VAL A 230 -14.64 2.71 -19.87
CA VAL A 230 -13.23 2.48 -19.47
C VAL A 230 -12.62 1.34 -20.27
N ALA A 231 -13.35 0.23 -20.49
CA ALA A 231 -12.90 -0.87 -21.32
C ALA A 231 -12.74 -0.45 -22.79
N ALA A 232 -13.66 0.33 -23.33
CA ALA A 232 -13.57 0.89 -24.70
C ALA A 232 -12.39 1.85 -24.84
N ALA A 233 -12.16 2.72 -23.85
CA ALA A 233 -11.00 3.63 -23.83
C ALA A 233 -9.67 2.86 -23.73
N ALA A 234 -9.61 1.80 -22.93
CA ALA A 234 -8.43 0.94 -22.80
C ALA A 234 -8.15 0.18 -24.10
N LEU A 235 -9.20 -0.33 -24.76
CA LEU A 235 -9.09 -0.99 -26.08
C LEU A 235 -8.66 0.00 -27.16
N ALA A 236 -9.21 1.22 -27.16
CA ALA A 236 -8.79 2.27 -28.11
C ALA A 236 -7.33 2.69 -27.89
N ALA A 237 -6.88 2.84 -26.64
CA ALA A 237 -5.49 3.12 -26.32
C ALA A 237 -4.57 1.97 -26.74
N ALA A 238 -4.95 0.72 -26.51
CA ALA A 238 -4.22 -0.46 -26.97
C ALA A 238 -4.14 -0.50 -28.51
N ALA A 239 -5.24 -0.23 -29.22
CA ALA A 239 -5.25 -0.17 -30.68
C ALA A 239 -4.36 0.94 -31.23
N LEU A 240 -4.27 2.09 -30.55
CA LEU A 240 -3.35 3.18 -30.91
C LEU A 240 -1.88 2.82 -30.64
N CYS A 241 -1.61 2.07 -29.57
CA CYS A 241 -0.25 1.61 -29.25
C CYS A 241 0.23 0.47 -30.16
N PHE A 242 -0.66 -0.45 -30.56
CA PHE A 242 -0.34 -1.61 -31.39
C PHE A 242 -0.74 -1.46 -32.86
N GLY A 243 -1.54 -0.45 -33.19
CA GLY A 243 -2.11 -0.20 -34.54
C GLY A 243 -1.24 0.64 -35.48
N ARG A 244 0.08 0.77 -35.24
CA ARG A 244 0.98 1.28 -36.27
C ARG A 244 1.20 0.17 -37.31
N PRO A 245 0.60 0.27 -38.50
CA PRO A 245 0.79 -0.77 -39.52
C PRO A 245 2.26 -0.76 -39.94
N ALA A 246 2.81 -1.97 -40.01
CA ALA A 246 4.07 -2.28 -40.66
C ALA A 246 4.03 -1.94 -42.20
N ARG A 247 3.74 -0.69 -42.55
CA ARG A 247 3.62 -0.21 -43.92
C ARG A 247 4.91 0.45 -44.45
N GLN A 248 6.00 0.45 -43.68
CA GLN A 248 7.25 1.07 -44.06
C GLN A 248 8.41 0.10 -44.39
N LEU A 249 8.16 -1.21 -44.43
CA LEU A 249 9.22 -2.17 -44.79
C LEU A 249 9.10 -2.81 -46.19
N LEU A 250 8.18 -2.37 -47.06
CA LEU A 250 8.04 -2.89 -48.41
C LEU A 250 8.18 -1.83 -49.48
N GLY A 251 8.85 -0.71 -49.23
CA GLY A 251 9.09 0.38 -50.18
C GLY A 251 10.57 0.68 -50.36
N GLY A 252 11.39 -0.29 -50.70
CA GLY A 252 12.80 -0.04 -50.95
C GLY A 252 13.45 -1.17 -51.73
N GLY A 253 13.48 -1.04 -53.04
CA GLY A 253 14.44 -1.78 -53.81
C GLY A 253 13.94 -2.68 -54.95
N LEU A 254 13.49 -2.11 -56.02
CA LEU A 254 13.64 -2.67 -57.36
C LEU A 254 13.72 -1.52 -58.39
N ALA A 255 14.89 -0.95 -58.50
CA ALA A 255 15.27 -0.17 -59.66
C ALA A 255 16.77 -0.38 -59.90
N GLY A 256 17.09 -1.05 -60.92
CA GLY A 256 18.47 -1.26 -61.41
C GLY A 256 18.55 -2.55 -62.21
N GLY A 257 18.35 -2.52 -63.43
CA GLY A 257 19.13 -2.08 -64.57
C GLY A 257 19.40 -3.30 -65.41
N ALA A 258 18.55 -3.50 -66.42
CA ALA A 258 18.87 -4.39 -67.54
C ALA A 258 19.92 -3.73 -68.39
N SER A 259 21.02 -4.39 -68.67
CA SER A 259 21.89 -4.10 -69.79
C SER A 259 22.00 -5.38 -70.65
N PRO A 260 21.75 -5.30 -71.96
CA PRO A 260 21.96 -6.40 -72.85
C PRO A 260 23.38 -6.38 -73.40
N GLY A 261 24.00 -7.50 -73.52
CA GLY A 261 25.32 -7.61 -74.21
C GLY A 261 25.64 -9.07 -74.55
N TRP A 262 25.39 -9.37 -75.81
CA TRP A 262 26.25 -10.04 -76.81
C TRP A 262 26.90 -11.40 -76.38
N LEU A 263 26.50 -12.50 -76.84
CA LEU A 263 26.73 -13.42 -78.00
C LEU A 263 25.96 -14.72 -77.77
#